data_4f690abeba0556c1f6eb1012d2472fdb
#
_entry.id   4f690abeba0556c1f6eb1012d2472fdb
#
_cell.length_a   1.000
_cell.length_b   1.000
_cell.length_c   1.000
_cell.angle_alpha   90.00
_cell.angle_beta   90.00
_cell.angle_gamma   90.00
#
_symmetry.space_group_name_H-M   'P 1'
#
loop_
_entity.id
_entity.type
_entity.pdbx_description
1 polymer ?
#
loop_
_entity_poly.entity_id
_entity_poly.type
_entity_poly.pdbx_seq_one_letter_code
_entity_poly.pdbx_strand_id
1 'polypeptide(L)'
;MVNATLVQTFNDELHCGSDFIRRYVADGHDFTGATAAMKVRTENDIELVAADCTVDGDSVTVRIPGERSREIPRRYRIAKYDVFVTKDGEYSYKLVMGDMRIIQDESMH
;
A
#
# COMPACT_ATOMS: atom_id res chain seq x y z
N MET A 1 -0.47 25.44 13.42
CA MET A 1 -0.85 25.05 12.55
C MET A 1 -1.19 23.86 12.30
N VAL A 2 -1.68 23.56 11.80
CA VAL A 2 -2.11 22.53 11.66
C VAL A 2 -1.77 21.70 10.84
N ASN A 3 -1.66 20.90 10.98
CA ASN A 3 -1.39 20.08 10.40
C ASN A 3 -1.82 19.51 9.60
N ALA A 4 -1.79 19.60 9.22
CA ALA A 4 -2.32 19.15 8.12
C ALA A 4 -2.46 17.71 7.99
N THR A 5 -3.25 17.34 7.11
CA THR A 5 -3.39 15.95 6.83
C THR A 5 -2.13 15.43 6.13
N LEU A 6 -1.72 14.22 6.49
CA LEU A 6 -0.60 13.57 5.83
C LEU A 6 -1.02 12.83 4.57
N VAL A 7 -2.29 12.56 4.43
CA VAL A 7 -2.74 11.68 3.36
C VAL A 7 -2.53 12.30 1.98
N GLN A 8 -1.98 11.52 1.07
CA GLN A 8 -1.82 11.89 -0.31
C GLN A 8 -2.50 10.83 -1.17
N THR A 9 -3.02 11.27 -2.31
CA THR A 9 -3.69 10.38 -3.23
C THR A 9 -2.77 10.05 -4.39
N PHE A 10 -2.45 8.77 -4.55
CA PHE A 10 -1.69 8.26 -5.68
C PHE A 10 -2.43 7.07 -6.26
N ASN A 11 -2.73 7.15 -7.54
CA ASN A 11 -3.25 6.01 -8.26
C ASN A 11 -2.07 5.21 -8.78
N ASP A 12 -2.14 3.90 -8.69
CA ASP A 12 -1.00 3.04 -9.02
C ASP A 12 -1.47 1.80 -9.75
N GLU A 13 -0.53 0.99 -10.16
CA GLU A 13 -0.80 -0.25 -10.88
C GLU A 13 -0.06 -1.39 -10.21
N LEU A 14 -0.77 -2.50 -10.05
CA LEU A 14 -0.19 -3.73 -9.54
C LEU A 14 -0.16 -4.74 -10.67
N HIS A 15 1.05 -5.09 -11.10
CA HIS A 15 1.26 -6.10 -12.13
C HIS A 15 1.37 -7.46 -11.47
N CYS A 16 0.33 -8.27 -11.60
CA CYS A 16 0.28 -9.58 -10.97
C CYS A 16 1.42 -10.46 -11.47
N GLY A 17 2.12 -11.09 -10.54
CA GLY A 17 3.27 -11.92 -10.89
C GLY A 17 4.60 -11.21 -10.86
N SER A 18 4.59 -9.88 -10.74
CA SER A 18 5.80 -9.08 -10.61
C SER A 18 5.86 -8.49 -9.21
N ASP A 19 7.06 -8.32 -8.70
CA ASP A 19 7.23 -7.67 -7.40
C ASP A 19 6.81 -6.22 -7.50
N PHE A 20 6.03 -5.79 -6.51
CA PHE A 20 5.59 -4.39 -6.38
C PHE A 20 6.34 -3.80 -5.20
N ILE A 21 7.09 -2.74 -5.43
CA ILE A 21 7.86 -2.09 -4.37
C ILE A 21 7.67 -0.60 -4.50
N ARG A 22 7.29 0.06 -3.39
CA ARG A 22 7.14 1.51 -3.35
C ARG A 22 7.69 2.03 -2.04
N ARG A 23 8.23 3.22 -2.08
CA ARG A 23 8.72 3.91 -0.90
C ARG A 23 8.01 5.25 -0.81
N TYR A 24 7.35 5.48 0.33
CA TYR A 24 6.62 6.72 0.57
C TYR A 24 7.35 7.51 1.66
N VAL A 25 7.60 8.78 1.37
CA VAL A 25 8.36 9.66 2.27
C VAL A 25 7.44 10.77 2.77
N ALA A 26 7.41 10.98 4.07
CA ALA A 26 6.67 12.06 4.69
C ALA A 26 7.67 13.02 5.34
N ASP A 27 8.17 13.96 4.56
CA ASP A 27 9.21 14.89 5.00
C ASP A 27 8.83 15.54 6.32
N GLY A 28 9.79 15.57 7.23
CA GLY A 28 9.59 16.21 8.52
C GLY A 28 8.94 15.34 9.57
N HIS A 29 8.57 14.11 9.24
CA HIS A 29 8.00 13.18 10.19
C HIS A 29 9.01 12.09 10.54
N ASP A 30 8.87 11.54 11.73
CA ASP A 30 9.73 10.45 12.17
C ASP A 30 8.84 9.33 12.68
N PHE A 31 8.86 8.23 11.97
CA PHE A 31 8.02 7.07 12.27
C PHE A 31 8.78 5.98 13.03
N THR A 32 9.94 6.31 13.58
CA THR A 32 10.73 5.33 14.33
C THR A 32 9.87 4.69 15.43
N GLY A 33 9.85 3.36 15.46
CA GLY A 33 9.05 2.63 16.43
C GLY A 33 7.63 2.36 16.02
N ALA A 34 7.20 2.90 14.88
CA ALA A 34 5.87 2.65 14.37
C ALA A 34 5.84 1.40 13.50
N THR A 35 4.63 0.92 13.24
CA THR A 35 4.40 -0.15 12.25
C THR A 35 3.59 0.42 11.11
N ALA A 36 3.69 -0.22 9.95
CA ALA A 36 2.95 0.22 8.79
C ALA A 36 2.20 -0.95 8.18
N ALA A 37 1.10 -0.64 7.49
CA ALA A 37 0.29 -1.63 6.83
C ALA A 37 -0.24 -1.09 5.52
N MET A 38 -0.27 -1.93 4.51
CA MET A 38 -0.88 -1.59 3.23
C MET A 38 -1.75 -2.75 2.79
N LYS A 39 -2.98 -2.45 2.40
CA LYS A 39 -3.90 -3.46 1.88
C LYS A 39 -4.51 -2.98 0.58
N VAL A 40 -4.69 -3.92 -0.34
CA VAL A 40 -5.39 -3.69 -1.60
C VAL A 40 -6.74 -4.37 -1.49
N ARG A 41 -7.81 -3.61 -1.65
CA ARG A 41 -9.18 -4.08 -1.45
C ARG A 41 -10.06 -3.73 -2.64
N THR A 42 -11.11 -4.52 -2.81
CA THR A 42 -12.16 -4.17 -3.77
C THR A 42 -13.00 -3.03 -3.20
N GLU A 43 -13.89 -2.48 -4.02
CA GLU A 43 -14.82 -1.44 -3.55
C GLU A 43 -15.72 -1.94 -2.44
N ASN A 44 -15.95 -3.25 -2.36
CA ASN A 44 -16.75 -3.86 -1.32
C ASN A 44 -15.91 -4.30 -0.13
N ASP A 45 -14.68 -3.81 -0.03
CA ASP A 45 -13.76 -4.05 1.08
C ASP A 45 -13.29 -5.49 1.21
N ILE A 46 -13.31 -6.24 0.12
CA ILE A 46 -12.71 -7.57 0.10
C ILE A 46 -11.20 -7.39 -0.07
N GLU A 47 -10.44 -7.90 0.87
CA GLU A 47 -8.97 -7.79 0.78
C GLU A 47 -8.46 -8.72 -0.31
N LEU A 48 -7.75 -8.17 -1.27
CA LEU A 48 -7.13 -8.95 -2.35
C LEU A 48 -5.72 -9.36 -2.00
N VAL A 49 -4.96 -8.45 -1.41
CA VAL A 49 -3.58 -8.72 -1.03
C VAL A 49 -3.12 -7.66 -0.04
N ALA A 50 -2.20 -8.04 0.81
CA ALA A 50 -1.54 -7.12 1.74
C ALA A 50 -0.05 -7.09 1.44
N ALA A 51 0.58 -5.94 1.67
CA ALA A 51 2.01 -5.79 1.47
C ALA A 51 2.76 -6.02 2.77
N ASP A 52 4.03 -6.35 2.62
CA ASP A 52 4.97 -6.28 3.74
C ASP A 52 5.49 -4.85 3.80
N CYS A 53 5.51 -4.28 4.99
CA CYS A 53 5.88 -2.88 5.16
C CYS A 53 7.04 -2.73 6.12
N THR A 54 7.94 -1.81 5.79
CA THR A 54 9.10 -1.50 6.63
C THR A 54 9.14 0.00 6.85
N VAL A 55 9.32 0.41 8.11
CA VAL A 55 9.42 1.81 8.49
C VAL A 55 10.88 2.17 8.66
N ASP A 56 11.29 3.32 8.12
CA ASP A 56 12.65 3.81 8.24
C ASP A 56 12.64 5.34 8.28
N GLY A 57 12.72 5.89 9.51
CA GLY A 57 12.72 7.34 9.71
C GLY A 57 11.43 7.96 9.19
N ASP A 58 11.53 8.78 8.16
CA ASP A 58 10.39 9.46 7.57
C ASP A 58 9.75 8.69 6.41
N SER A 59 10.15 7.43 6.22
CA SER A 59 9.68 6.67 5.06
C SER A 59 9.07 5.33 5.44
N VAL A 60 8.20 4.87 4.56
CA VAL A 60 7.60 3.53 4.62
C VAL A 60 7.83 2.87 3.27
N THR A 61 8.43 1.69 3.29
CA THR A 61 8.60 0.89 2.09
C THR A 61 7.59 -0.26 2.12
N VAL A 62 6.85 -0.41 1.04
CA VAL A 62 5.87 -1.49 0.92
C VAL A 62 6.32 -2.43 -0.19
N ARG A 63 6.10 -3.71 0.03
CA ARG A 63 6.49 -4.73 -0.95
C ARG A 63 5.41 -5.80 -1.04
N ILE A 64 4.98 -6.09 -2.25
CA ILE A 64 4.08 -7.21 -2.53
C ILE A 64 4.86 -8.15 -3.46
N PRO A 65 5.29 -9.32 -2.96
CA PRO A 65 5.98 -10.28 -3.83
C PRO A 65 5.10 -10.72 -4.98
N GLY A 66 5.72 -10.93 -6.15
CA GLY A 66 4.99 -11.36 -7.33
C GLY A 66 4.21 -12.64 -7.12
N GLU A 67 4.78 -13.58 -6.37
CA GLU A 67 4.09 -14.84 -6.07
C GLU A 67 2.79 -14.61 -5.28
N ARG A 68 2.75 -13.55 -4.47
CA ARG A 68 1.56 -13.23 -3.68
C ARG A 68 0.49 -12.57 -4.55
N SER A 69 0.89 -11.63 -5.41
CA SER A 69 -0.07 -10.97 -6.29
C SER A 69 -0.62 -11.92 -7.35
N ARG A 70 0.13 -12.97 -7.68
CA ARG A 70 -0.33 -13.97 -8.65
C ARG A 70 -1.58 -14.69 -8.16
N GLU A 71 -1.82 -14.70 -6.87
CA GLU A 71 -3.00 -15.34 -6.29
C GLU A 71 -4.27 -14.51 -6.42
N ILE A 72 -4.16 -13.27 -6.86
CA ILE A 72 -5.34 -12.43 -7.06
C ILE A 72 -6.15 -12.99 -8.22
N PRO A 73 -7.45 -13.29 -8.00
CA PRO A 73 -8.28 -13.84 -9.06
C PRO A 73 -8.31 -12.95 -10.29
N ARG A 74 -8.28 -13.56 -11.47
CA ARG A 74 -8.14 -12.83 -12.73
C ARG A 74 -9.31 -11.91 -13.06
N ARG A 75 -10.45 -12.10 -12.41
CA ARG A 75 -11.60 -11.23 -12.65
C ARG A 75 -11.44 -9.83 -12.09
N TYR A 76 -10.49 -9.63 -11.16
CA TYR A 76 -10.29 -8.32 -10.55
C TYR A 76 -9.38 -7.47 -11.42
N ARG A 77 -9.83 -6.26 -11.75
CA ARG A 77 -9.10 -5.33 -12.59
C ARG A 77 -8.90 -3.99 -11.92
N ILE A 78 -9.77 -3.63 -10.99
CA ILE A 78 -9.77 -2.35 -10.31
C ILE A 78 -9.94 -2.61 -8.83
N ALA A 79 -9.14 -1.92 -8.05
CA ALA A 79 -9.19 -2.01 -6.59
C ALA A 79 -8.84 -0.65 -6.01
N LYS A 80 -8.81 -0.57 -4.71
CA LYS A 80 -8.33 0.61 -3.99
C LYS A 80 -7.30 0.14 -2.97
N TYR A 81 -6.47 1.06 -2.52
CA TYR A 81 -5.47 0.73 -1.52
C TYR A 81 -5.27 1.90 -0.58
N ASP A 82 -4.73 1.60 0.58
CA ASP A 82 -4.25 2.62 1.50
C ASP A 82 -3.04 2.11 2.27
N VAL A 83 -2.27 3.07 2.76
CA VAL A 83 -1.08 2.81 3.56
C VAL A 83 -1.23 3.55 4.87
N PHE A 84 -1.17 2.84 5.98
CA PHE A 84 -1.24 3.40 7.32
C PHE A 84 0.08 3.22 8.03
N VAL A 85 0.39 4.19 8.90
CA VAL A 85 1.48 4.05 9.85
C VAL A 85 0.90 4.31 11.24
N THR A 86 1.21 3.43 12.19
CA THR A 86 0.62 3.46 13.51
C THR A 86 1.69 3.26 14.57
N LYS A 87 1.64 4.08 15.60
CA LYS A 87 2.47 3.90 16.78
C LYS A 87 1.53 3.86 17.98
N ASP A 88 1.45 2.69 18.62
CA ASP A 88 0.49 2.45 19.67
C ASP A 88 0.54 3.51 20.75
N GLY A 89 -0.64 4.05 21.09
CA GLY A 89 -0.77 5.06 22.12
C GLY A 89 -0.34 6.45 21.71
N GLU A 90 0.17 6.64 20.50
CA GLU A 90 0.66 7.93 20.05
C GLU A 90 -0.07 8.46 18.82
N TYR A 91 -0.13 7.67 17.75
CA TYR A 91 -0.77 8.16 16.50
C TYR A 91 -1.12 7.02 15.56
N SER A 92 -2.00 7.33 14.64
CA SER A 92 -2.29 6.49 13.49
C SER A 92 -2.59 7.42 12.31
N TYR A 93 -1.78 7.33 11.27
CA TYR A 93 -1.92 8.18 10.10
C TYR A 93 -2.13 7.36 8.85
N LYS A 94 -3.05 7.82 8.01
CA LYS A 94 -3.14 7.32 6.65
C LYS A 94 -2.17 8.16 5.82
N LEU A 95 -1.15 7.54 5.24
CA LEU A 95 -0.17 8.25 4.44
C LEU A 95 -0.58 8.39 2.99
N VAL A 96 -1.14 7.33 2.43
CA VAL A 96 -1.42 7.26 1.00
C VAL A 96 -2.73 6.50 0.81
N MET A 97 -3.47 6.91 -0.18
CA MET A 97 -4.64 6.17 -0.64
C MET A 97 -4.80 6.41 -2.13
N GLY A 98 -5.54 5.55 -2.79
CA GLY A 98 -5.80 5.73 -4.20
C GLY A 98 -6.42 4.50 -4.83
N ASP A 99 -6.59 4.58 -6.14
CA ASP A 99 -7.03 3.43 -6.91
C ASP A 99 -5.84 2.58 -7.27
N MET A 100 -6.04 1.27 -7.27
CA MET A 100 -5.03 0.31 -7.67
C MET A 100 -5.57 -0.45 -8.86
N ARG A 101 -4.96 -0.22 -10.00
CA ARG A 101 -5.31 -0.96 -11.20
C ARG A 101 -4.62 -2.31 -11.16
N ILE A 102 -5.37 -3.37 -11.36
CA ILE A 102 -4.83 -4.73 -11.32
C ILE A 102 -4.56 -5.17 -12.74
N ILE A 103 -3.29 -5.34 -13.06
CA ILE A 103 -2.87 -5.75 -14.40
C ILE A 103 -2.54 -7.24 -14.35
N GLN A 104 -3.35 -8.04 -14.99
CA GLN A 104 -3.13 -9.47 -15.05
C GLN A 104 -2.09 -9.77 -16.12
N ASP A 105 -1.15 -10.64 -15.79
CA ASP A 105 -0.08 -10.99 -16.71
C ASP A 105 -0.52 -12.16 -17.57
N GLU A 106 -0.78 -11.88 -18.84
CA GLU A 106 -1.25 -12.91 -19.75
C GLU A 106 -0.14 -13.82 -20.23
N SER A 107 1.08 -13.41 -20.08
CA SER A 107 2.23 -14.25 -20.48
C SER A 107 2.51 -15.37 -19.49
N MET A 108 1.77 -15.43 -18.39
CA MET A 108 1.96 -16.44 -17.37
C MET A 108 1.14 -17.70 -17.59
N HIS A 109 0.73 -17.94 -18.76
CA HIS A 109 -0.04 -19.12 -19.11
C HIS A 109 0.85 -20.25 -19.59
#